data_219e7695741009bb57db37f9ba234536
#
_entry.id   219e7695741009bb57db37f9ba234536
#
_cell.length_a   1.000
_cell.length_b   1.000
_cell.length_c   1.000
_cell.angle_alpha   90.00
_cell.angle_beta   90.00
_cell.angle_gamma   90.00
#
_symmetry.space_group_name_H-M   'P 1'
#
loop_
_entity.id
_entity.type
_entity.pdbx_description
1 polymer ?
#
loop_
_entity_poly.entity_id
_entity_poly.type
_entity_poly.pdbx_seq_one_letter_code
_entity_poly.pdbx_strand_id
1 'polypeptide(L)'
;MSQANPKVLIIIGDAAETVDTMYPYFRLIEGGYEPVIAAPEKRTYQMVMHQNKPGWTITKEWEGYTMDADIAFADIKPEEYLGIFFSGG
;
A
#
# COMPACT_ATOMS: atom_id res chain seq x y z
N MET A 1 3.19 -20.50 22.32
CA MET A 1 2.60 -19.17 22.24
C MET A 1 3.04 -18.49 20.97
N SER A 2 2.11 -18.07 20.17
CA SER A 2 2.46 -17.36 18.94
C SER A 2 2.76 -15.90 19.26
N GLN A 3 3.76 -15.36 18.62
CA GLN A 3 4.07 -13.94 18.70
C GLN A 3 3.43 -13.24 17.52
N ALA A 4 2.95 -12.03 17.74
CA ALA A 4 2.48 -11.21 16.64
C ALA A 4 3.65 -10.86 15.72
N ASN A 5 3.42 -10.91 14.42
CA ASN A 5 4.43 -10.52 13.45
C ASN A 5 4.70 -9.01 13.58
N PRO A 6 5.95 -8.57 13.34
CA PRO A 6 6.22 -7.13 13.32
C PRO A 6 5.38 -6.44 12.28
N LYS A 7 4.83 -5.28 12.63
CA LYS A 7 3.96 -4.50 11.75
C LYS A 7 4.76 -3.50 10.93
N VAL A 8 4.38 -3.37 9.66
CA VAL A 8 4.96 -2.38 8.76
C VAL A 8 3.80 -1.61 8.10
N LEU A 9 3.87 -0.28 8.18
CA LEU A 9 2.86 0.57 7.55
C LEU A 9 3.11 0.67 6.05
N ILE A 10 2.03 0.59 5.27
CA ILE A 10 2.04 0.93 3.85
C ILE A 10 1.10 2.13 3.69
N ILE A 11 1.66 3.26 3.28
CA ILE A 11 0.90 4.50 3.13
C ILE A 11 0.31 4.56 1.73
N ILE A 12 -1.00 4.71 1.64
CA ILE A 12 -1.71 4.83 0.36
C ILE A 12 -2.63 6.05 0.37
N GLY A 13 -3.14 6.38 -0.79
CA GLY A 13 -4.20 7.36 -1.01
C GLY A 13 -4.94 6.98 -2.28
N ASP A 14 -5.85 7.82 -2.74
CA ASP A 14 -6.51 7.59 -4.02
C ASP A 14 -5.46 7.61 -5.15
N ALA A 15 -5.64 6.73 -6.13
CA ALA A 15 -4.75 6.57 -7.28
C ALA A 15 -3.34 6.07 -6.94
N ALA A 16 -3.16 5.39 -5.80
CA ALA A 16 -1.90 4.69 -5.53
C ALA A 16 -1.68 3.62 -6.61
N GLU A 17 -0.42 3.46 -7.03
CA GLU A 17 -0.10 2.51 -8.08
C GLU A 17 -0.23 1.07 -7.57
N THR A 18 -0.94 0.21 -8.32
CA THR A 18 -1.29 -1.14 -7.88
C THR A 18 -0.05 -1.99 -7.56
N VAL A 19 0.93 -2.02 -8.46
CA VAL A 19 2.14 -2.85 -8.27
C VAL A 19 2.96 -2.33 -7.09
N ASP A 20 3.11 -1.00 -6.99
CA ASP A 20 3.88 -0.37 -5.92
C ASP A 20 3.24 -0.58 -4.54
N THR A 21 1.96 -0.92 -4.50
CA THR A 21 1.22 -1.18 -3.26
C THR A 21 1.15 -2.68 -2.96
N MET A 22 0.72 -3.49 -3.94
CA MET A 22 0.45 -4.91 -3.71
C MET A 22 1.71 -5.75 -3.65
N TYR A 23 2.76 -5.40 -4.39
CA TYR A 23 4.02 -6.15 -4.34
C TYR A 23 4.66 -6.11 -2.95
N PRO A 24 4.91 -4.93 -2.35
CA PRO A 24 5.44 -4.90 -1.00
C PRO A 24 4.48 -5.50 0.03
N TYR A 25 3.17 -5.36 -0.16
CA TYR A 25 2.17 -5.95 0.72
C TYR A 25 2.38 -7.47 0.83
N PHE A 26 2.43 -8.16 -0.32
CA PHE A 26 2.62 -9.60 -0.33
C PHE A 26 4.02 -10.04 0.07
N ARG A 27 5.04 -9.25 -0.29
CA ARG A 27 6.42 -9.55 0.11
C ARG A 27 6.59 -9.48 1.64
N LEU A 28 5.92 -8.54 2.28
CA LEU A 28 5.97 -8.43 3.74
C LEU A 28 5.33 -9.66 4.39
N ILE A 29 4.19 -10.11 3.87
CA ILE A 29 3.54 -11.32 4.38
C ILE A 29 4.48 -12.53 4.24
N GLU A 30 5.09 -12.72 3.07
CA GLU A 30 6.04 -13.81 2.83
C GLU A 30 7.23 -13.76 3.78
N GLY A 31 7.69 -12.56 4.14
CA GLY A 31 8.82 -12.35 5.04
C GLY A 31 8.48 -12.47 6.51
N GLY A 32 7.21 -12.74 6.85
CA GLY A 32 6.79 -12.89 8.24
C GLY A 32 6.41 -11.58 8.92
N TYR A 33 6.14 -10.52 8.14
CA TYR A 33 5.70 -9.23 8.67
C TYR A 33 4.19 -9.09 8.49
N GLU A 34 3.60 -8.20 9.28
CA GLU A 34 2.19 -7.84 9.12
C GLU A 34 2.08 -6.48 8.45
N PRO A 35 1.68 -6.41 7.16
CA PRO A 35 1.47 -5.11 6.53
C PRO A 35 0.17 -4.50 7.04
N VAL A 36 0.21 -3.20 7.34
CA VAL A 36 -0.95 -2.44 7.77
C VAL A 36 -1.13 -1.29 6.78
N ILE A 37 -2.27 -1.24 6.12
CA ILE A 37 -2.56 -0.21 5.12
C ILE A 37 -3.08 1.02 5.83
N ALA A 38 -2.36 2.13 5.68
CA ALA A 38 -2.73 3.40 6.28
C ALA A 38 -3.05 4.44 5.20
N ALA A 39 -4.07 5.21 5.44
CA ALA A 39 -4.55 6.23 4.51
C ALA A 39 -5.16 7.40 5.29
N PRO A 40 -5.48 8.53 4.62
CA PRO A 40 -6.12 9.65 5.32
C PRO A 40 -7.38 9.25 6.06
N GLU A 41 -8.18 8.34 5.49
CA GLU A 41 -9.40 7.83 6.10
C GLU A 41 -9.43 6.31 6.00
N LYS A 42 -10.12 5.67 6.94
CA LYS A 42 -10.30 4.22 6.92
C LYS A 42 -11.47 3.87 5.99
N ARG A 43 -11.17 3.71 4.70
CA ARG A 43 -12.15 3.36 3.66
C ARG A 43 -11.48 2.57 2.56
N THR A 44 -12.24 2.16 1.55
CA THR A 44 -11.71 1.52 0.35
C THR A 44 -11.12 2.56 -0.59
N TYR A 45 -9.91 2.30 -1.09
CA TYR A 45 -9.21 3.17 -2.01
C TYR A 45 -9.06 2.50 -3.36
N GLN A 46 -9.21 3.30 -4.42
CA GLN A 46 -9.00 2.85 -5.79
C GLN A 46 -7.53 3.04 -6.15
N MET A 47 -6.87 1.94 -6.52
CA MET A 47 -5.51 2.00 -7.04
C MET A 47 -5.55 2.15 -8.56
N VAL A 48 -4.42 2.48 -9.16
CA VAL A 48 -4.30 2.63 -10.60
C VAL A 48 -3.20 1.71 -11.12
N MET A 49 -3.25 1.44 -12.41
CA MET A 49 -2.19 0.73 -13.13
C MET A 49 -1.61 1.67 -14.18
N HIS A 50 -0.29 1.76 -14.20
CA HIS A 50 0.41 2.56 -15.20
C HIS A 50 0.90 1.66 -16.32
N GLN A 51 0.75 2.11 -17.56
CA GLN A 51 1.19 1.38 -18.74
C GLN A 51 1.98 2.30 -19.65
N ASN A 52 3.15 1.83 -20.08
CA ASN A 52 3.99 2.52 -21.04
C ASN A 52 4.42 1.53 -22.11
N LYS A 53 4.28 1.92 -23.38
CA LYS A 53 4.68 1.09 -24.52
C LYS A 53 5.74 1.81 -25.35
N PRO A 54 6.62 1.06 -26.06
CA PRO A 54 7.54 1.67 -27.01
C PRO A 54 6.79 2.57 -27.99
N GLY A 55 7.29 3.78 -28.17
CA GLY A 55 6.67 4.78 -29.05
C GLY A 55 5.62 5.66 -28.39
N TRP A 56 5.21 5.36 -27.17
CA TRP A 56 4.32 6.27 -26.43
C TRP A 56 5.13 7.40 -25.82
N THR A 57 4.58 8.61 -25.88
CA THR A 57 5.21 9.78 -25.29
C THR A 57 4.78 10.00 -23.86
N ILE A 58 3.73 9.31 -23.40
CA ILE A 58 3.21 9.41 -22.05
C ILE A 58 2.91 8.01 -21.50
N THR A 59 2.90 7.90 -20.18
CA THR A 59 2.42 6.70 -19.49
C THR A 59 0.91 6.79 -19.37
N LYS A 60 0.20 5.74 -19.75
CA LYS A 60 -1.24 5.68 -19.56
C LYS A 60 -1.57 5.14 -18.18
N GLU A 61 -2.65 5.67 -17.60
CA GLU A 61 -3.14 5.29 -16.30
C GLU A 61 -4.50 4.59 -16.44
N TRP A 62 -4.63 3.44 -15.80
CA TRP A 62 -5.84 2.63 -15.84
C TRP A 62 -6.33 2.37 -14.43
N GLU A 63 -7.63 2.04 -14.29
CA GLU A 63 -8.13 1.54 -13.03
C GLU A 63 -7.38 0.26 -12.64
N GLY A 64 -6.87 0.24 -11.41
CA GLY A 64 -6.26 -0.93 -10.83
C GLY A 64 -7.23 -1.63 -9.87
N TYR A 65 -6.66 -2.36 -8.92
CA TYR A 65 -7.46 -3.01 -7.90
C TYR A 65 -7.84 -2.03 -6.80
N THR A 66 -8.81 -2.40 -5.98
CA THR A 66 -9.15 -1.65 -4.78
C THR A 66 -8.43 -2.23 -3.56
N MET A 67 -8.24 -1.41 -2.55
CA MET A 67 -7.64 -1.85 -1.30
C MET A 67 -8.27 -1.11 -0.13
N ASP A 68 -8.66 -1.86 0.90
CA ASP A 68 -9.22 -1.27 2.10
C ASP A 68 -8.09 -0.78 3.01
N ALA A 69 -8.25 0.43 3.52
CA ALA A 69 -7.32 0.92 4.53
C ALA A 69 -7.64 0.26 5.87
N ASP A 70 -6.59 -0.19 6.56
CA ASP A 70 -6.73 -0.80 7.88
C ASP A 70 -6.82 0.24 8.98
N ILE A 71 -6.19 1.41 8.77
CA ILE A 71 -6.10 2.45 9.78
C ILE A 71 -6.03 3.83 9.11
N ALA A 72 -6.67 4.82 9.74
CA ALA A 72 -6.54 6.21 9.31
C ALA A 72 -5.26 6.81 9.89
N PHE A 73 -4.69 7.82 9.21
CA PHE A 73 -3.46 8.46 9.68
C PHE A 73 -3.54 8.96 11.10
N ALA A 74 -4.68 9.51 11.49
CA ALA A 74 -4.87 10.07 12.83
C ALA A 74 -4.77 9.03 13.95
N ASP A 75 -4.96 7.75 13.62
CA ASP A 75 -4.98 6.65 14.57
C ASP A 75 -3.66 5.90 14.65
N ILE A 76 -2.65 6.30 13.87
CA ILE A 76 -1.35 5.63 13.85
C ILE A 76 -0.59 5.91 15.14
N LYS A 77 -0.08 4.82 15.75
CA LYS A 77 0.85 4.88 16.86
C LYS A 77 2.21 4.41 16.36
N PRO A 78 3.15 5.33 16.09
CA PRO A 78 4.41 4.98 15.43
C PRO A 78 5.20 3.88 16.12
N GLU A 79 5.11 3.82 17.46
CA GLU A 79 5.84 2.83 18.26
C GLU A 79 5.37 1.40 18.02
N GLU A 80 4.23 1.20 17.36
CA GLU A 80 3.71 -0.14 17.05
C GLU A 80 4.28 -0.71 15.76
N TYR A 81 5.04 0.08 14.99
CA TYR A 81 5.48 -0.30 13.66
C TYR A 81 7.00 -0.35 13.54
N LEU A 82 7.47 -1.37 12.82
CA LEU A 82 8.89 -1.54 12.55
C LEU A 82 9.38 -0.60 11.47
N GLY A 83 8.52 -0.26 10.51
CA GLY A 83 8.89 0.58 9.39
C GLY A 83 7.69 1.13 8.65
N ILE A 84 7.97 2.00 7.67
CA ILE A 84 6.97 2.67 6.85
C ILE A 84 7.38 2.55 5.39
N PHE A 85 6.43 2.17 4.54
CA PHE A 85 6.60 2.12 3.09
C PHE A 85 5.61 3.10 2.44
N PHE A 86 6.09 3.97 1.55
CA PHE A 86 5.25 4.92 0.82
C PHE A 86 5.00 4.38 -0.58
N SER A 87 3.73 4.12 -0.90
CA SER A 87 3.34 3.65 -2.21
C SER A 87 3.40 4.79 -3.23
N GLY A 88 3.92 4.50 -4.42
CA GLY A 88 3.90 5.44 -5.54
C GLY A 88 2.48 5.61 -6.09
N GLY A 89 2.25 6.76 -6.74
CA GLY A 89 0.94 7.06 -7.30
C GLY A 89 1.02 7.96 -8.52
#